data_4479708a588a8a81b724826842548641
#
_entry.id   4479708a588a8a81b724826842548641
#
_cell.length_a   1.000
_cell.length_b   1.000
_cell.length_c   1.000
_cell.angle_alpha   90.00
_cell.angle_beta   90.00
_cell.angle_gamma   90.00
#
_symmetry.space_group_name_H-M   'P 1'
#
loop_
_entity.id
_entity.type
_entity.pdbx_description
1 polymer ?
#
loop_
_entity_poly.entity_id
_entity_poly.type
_entity_poly.pdbx_seq_one_letter_code
_entity_poly.pdbx_strand_id
1 'polypeptide(L)'
;MADLFSVDEPEKVPPGRPLADRLRPKNLGEVVGQEHLTGPDGALTRLIGSGSLGSMIFWGPPGTGKTTVARLLAGETSLAFEQISAVFSGVADLKKVFEAAKLRRANGRQTLLFVDEIHRFNRAQQDSFLPAMEDGTVVLVGATTENPSFELNAALLSRARVMVFHSLGEDSIAKLMTRAEEAEGRALPLDDEARTMLIRMSDGDGRASLTLAEEVWRAAKAGEIFDPEGLQRIVQRRAPIYDKGQDGHYNLISALHKSVRGSDPDAALYYLARMFDAGEDPLYLGRRLVRMAMEDIGLADPQALVVANAAKDAYDYLGSPEGELAFAEATVYLATAPKSNAVYTAFKAATRAAKEHGSLLPPKHILNAPTKLMKEEDYGAGYRYDHDEPDAFSGQDYFPEKMGRQTFYDPPERGFERDIRKRLDYWAKLRKERE
;
A
#
# COMPACT_ATOMS: atom_id res chain seq x y z
N MET A 1 10.22 -55.20 14.55
CA MET A 1 9.08 -55.04 13.66
C MET A 1 8.19 -54.00 14.34
N ALA A 2 8.33 -52.74 14.01
CA ALA A 2 7.47 -51.70 14.53
C ALA A 2 6.23 -51.62 13.64
N ASP A 3 5.10 -51.57 14.27
CA ASP A 3 3.76 -51.65 13.70
C ASP A 3 3.49 -50.46 12.79
N LEU A 4 3.22 -50.70 11.51
CA LEU A 4 3.06 -49.70 10.46
C LEU A 4 1.60 -49.25 10.27
N PHE A 5 0.71 -49.55 11.20
CA PHE A 5 -0.73 -49.23 11.18
C PHE A 5 -1.21 -48.68 12.52
N SER A 6 -0.58 -47.64 13.04
CA SER A 6 -1.23 -46.85 14.06
C SER A 6 -2.24 -45.90 13.38
N VAL A 7 -3.51 -46.22 13.53
CA VAL A 7 -4.65 -45.34 13.27
C VAL A 7 -4.42 -44.06 14.06
N ASP A 8 -4.52 -42.91 13.39
CA ASP A 8 -4.44 -41.57 13.98
C ASP A 8 -5.40 -41.47 15.19
N GLU A 9 -4.87 -41.63 16.40
CA GLU A 9 -5.56 -41.09 17.57
C GLU A 9 -5.65 -39.58 17.43
N PRO A 10 -6.81 -38.97 17.76
CA PRO A 10 -6.92 -37.51 17.73
C PRO A 10 -5.83 -36.92 18.61
N GLU A 11 -4.93 -36.16 18.00
CA GLU A 11 -3.78 -35.51 18.63
C GLU A 11 -4.27 -34.72 19.85
N LYS A 12 -3.99 -35.22 21.05
CA LYS A 12 -4.30 -34.50 22.30
C LYS A 12 -3.55 -33.19 22.23
N VAL A 13 -4.29 -32.10 22.00
CA VAL A 13 -3.77 -30.70 21.91
C VAL A 13 -2.97 -30.41 23.18
N PRO A 14 -1.66 -30.14 23.12
CA PRO A 14 -0.88 -29.82 24.30
C PRO A 14 -1.48 -28.60 25.03
N PRO A 15 -1.55 -28.58 26.35
CA PRO A 15 -1.98 -27.43 27.13
C PRO A 15 -1.04 -26.27 26.83
N GLY A 16 -1.59 -25.12 26.35
CA GLY A 16 -0.85 -23.90 26.06
C GLY A 16 -0.81 -23.46 24.58
N ARG A 17 -1.45 -24.20 23.66
CA ARG A 17 -1.62 -23.68 22.29
C ARG A 17 -2.56 -22.45 22.28
N PRO A 18 -2.20 -21.35 21.54
CA PRO A 18 -3.05 -20.20 21.37
C PRO A 18 -4.44 -20.55 20.83
N LEU A 19 -5.47 -19.84 21.28
CA LEU A 19 -6.86 -20.08 20.88
C LEU A 19 -7.04 -20.01 19.35
N ALA A 20 -6.35 -19.10 18.69
CA ALA A 20 -6.35 -18.99 17.24
C ALA A 20 -5.85 -20.25 16.49
N ASP A 21 -4.96 -21.04 17.12
CA ASP A 21 -4.53 -22.33 16.55
C ASP A 21 -5.52 -23.47 16.87
N ARG A 22 -6.11 -23.43 18.05
CA ARG A 22 -7.10 -24.43 18.50
C ARG A 22 -8.41 -24.34 17.71
N LEU A 23 -8.81 -23.11 17.34
CA LEU A 23 -10.03 -22.81 16.58
C LEU A 23 -9.82 -22.75 15.06
N ARG A 24 -8.69 -23.24 14.59
CA ARG A 24 -8.42 -23.23 13.14
C ARG A 24 -9.47 -24.10 12.42
N PRO A 25 -10.15 -23.57 11.38
CA PRO A 25 -11.11 -24.31 10.58
C PRO A 25 -10.57 -25.66 10.09
N LYS A 26 -11.40 -26.69 10.11
CA LYS A 26 -11.08 -28.06 9.67
C LYS A 26 -11.53 -28.34 8.24
N ASN A 27 -12.45 -27.56 7.71
CA ASN A 27 -12.94 -27.63 6.34
C ASN A 27 -13.27 -26.21 5.83
N LEU A 28 -13.45 -26.06 4.52
CA LEU A 28 -13.70 -24.75 3.89
C LEU A 28 -15.01 -24.09 4.36
N GLY A 29 -16.04 -24.87 4.70
CA GLY A 29 -17.32 -24.35 5.19
C GLY A 29 -17.24 -23.71 6.59
N GLU A 30 -16.19 -24.02 7.36
CA GLU A 30 -15.93 -23.39 8.65
C GLU A 30 -15.19 -22.05 8.55
N VAL A 31 -14.66 -21.70 7.37
CA VAL A 31 -13.96 -20.42 7.16
C VAL A 31 -14.98 -19.29 7.18
N VAL A 32 -14.79 -18.32 8.07
CA VAL A 32 -15.72 -17.22 8.29
C VAL A 32 -15.28 -15.99 7.52
N GLY A 33 -16.23 -15.26 6.92
CA GLY A 33 -16.00 -13.96 6.27
C GLY A 33 -15.34 -14.03 4.90
N GLN A 34 -15.17 -15.25 4.34
CA GLN A 34 -14.61 -15.46 3.01
C GLN A 34 -15.54 -16.30 2.12
N GLU A 35 -16.84 -16.16 2.29
CA GLU A 35 -17.86 -16.97 1.60
C GLU A 35 -17.77 -16.87 0.07
N HIS A 36 -17.31 -15.73 -0.46
CA HIS A 36 -17.06 -15.53 -1.90
C HIS A 36 -15.92 -16.43 -2.45
N LEU A 37 -15.03 -16.91 -1.57
CA LEU A 37 -13.96 -17.84 -1.92
C LEU A 37 -14.33 -19.28 -1.54
N THR A 38 -14.81 -19.51 -0.31
CA THR A 38 -14.94 -20.82 0.33
C THR A 38 -16.38 -21.31 0.48
N GLY A 39 -17.37 -20.48 0.17
CA GLY A 39 -18.80 -20.87 0.19
C GLY A 39 -19.14 -21.87 -0.92
N PRO A 40 -20.37 -22.39 -0.97
CA PRO A 40 -20.80 -23.38 -1.97
C PRO A 40 -20.54 -22.95 -3.41
N ASP A 41 -20.77 -21.66 -3.73
CA ASP A 41 -20.48 -21.05 -5.02
C ASP A 41 -19.15 -20.29 -5.06
N GLY A 42 -18.31 -20.48 -4.07
CA GLY A 42 -17.03 -19.81 -3.91
C GLY A 42 -16.01 -20.15 -5.00
N ALA A 43 -15.10 -19.21 -5.28
CA ALA A 43 -14.11 -19.40 -6.33
C ALA A 43 -13.19 -20.59 -6.07
N LEU A 44 -12.78 -20.83 -4.82
CA LEU A 44 -11.92 -21.96 -4.43
C LEU A 44 -12.70 -23.29 -4.44
N THR A 45 -13.93 -23.30 -3.96
CA THR A 45 -14.80 -24.48 -3.99
C THR A 45 -15.02 -24.97 -5.42
N ARG A 46 -15.26 -24.06 -6.36
CA ARG A 46 -15.39 -24.41 -7.79
C ARG A 46 -14.09 -24.97 -8.39
N LEU A 47 -12.94 -24.41 -8.00
CA LEU A 47 -11.64 -24.92 -8.48
C LEU A 47 -11.36 -26.33 -7.99
N ILE A 48 -11.65 -26.65 -6.72
CA ILE A 48 -11.54 -28.01 -6.19
C ILE A 48 -12.47 -28.96 -6.95
N GLY A 49 -13.73 -28.56 -7.15
CA GLY A 49 -14.73 -29.34 -7.88
C GLY A 49 -14.34 -29.63 -9.34
N SER A 50 -13.52 -28.80 -9.97
CA SER A 50 -12.99 -29.01 -11.33
C SER A 50 -11.81 -30.00 -11.37
N GLY A 51 -11.29 -30.43 -10.23
CA GLY A 51 -10.14 -31.34 -10.14
C GLY A 51 -8.79 -30.75 -10.54
N SER A 52 -8.72 -29.44 -10.79
CA SER A 52 -7.49 -28.76 -11.20
C SER A 52 -7.22 -27.54 -10.33
N LEU A 53 -6.31 -27.71 -9.36
CA LEU A 53 -5.83 -26.61 -8.54
C LEU A 53 -4.61 -25.98 -9.22
N GLY A 54 -4.79 -24.78 -9.78
CA GLY A 54 -3.69 -23.97 -10.34
C GLY A 54 -2.98 -23.16 -9.26
N SER A 55 -1.84 -22.58 -9.60
CA SER A 55 -1.13 -21.66 -8.70
C SER A 55 -1.93 -20.37 -8.43
N MET A 56 -1.79 -19.86 -7.21
CA MET A 56 -2.61 -18.73 -6.71
C MET A 56 -1.78 -17.76 -5.87
N ILE A 57 -2.22 -16.52 -5.82
CA ILE A 57 -1.76 -15.51 -4.88
C ILE A 57 -2.94 -15.13 -3.97
N PHE A 58 -2.82 -15.37 -2.69
CA PHE A 58 -3.78 -14.96 -1.67
C PHE A 58 -3.40 -13.57 -1.18
N TRP A 59 -4.20 -12.59 -1.55
CA TRP A 59 -3.98 -11.20 -1.20
C TRP A 59 -5.06 -10.70 -0.24
N GLY A 60 -4.65 -10.04 0.84
CA GLY A 60 -5.57 -9.41 1.78
C GLY A 60 -4.96 -9.21 3.16
N PRO A 61 -5.68 -8.51 4.07
CA PRO A 61 -5.22 -8.16 5.41
C PRO A 61 -4.77 -9.37 6.25
N PRO A 62 -3.98 -9.15 7.32
CA PRO A 62 -3.60 -10.21 8.25
C PRO A 62 -4.83 -10.81 8.93
N GLY A 63 -4.69 -12.01 9.49
CA GLY A 63 -5.75 -12.67 10.26
C GLY A 63 -7.01 -13.09 9.50
N THR A 64 -7.05 -12.94 8.16
CA THR A 64 -8.21 -13.27 7.31
C THR A 64 -8.31 -14.73 6.89
N GLY A 65 -7.37 -15.58 7.32
CA GLY A 65 -7.42 -17.03 7.11
C GLY A 65 -6.60 -17.55 5.92
N LYS A 66 -5.75 -16.74 5.26
CA LYS A 66 -4.94 -17.16 4.09
C LYS A 66 -4.19 -18.46 4.29
N THR A 67 -3.40 -18.58 5.36
CA THR A 67 -2.63 -19.80 5.69
C THR A 67 -3.55 -21.00 6.00
N THR A 68 -4.67 -20.75 6.67
CA THR A 68 -5.66 -21.78 6.99
C THR A 68 -6.28 -22.35 5.72
N VAL A 69 -6.74 -21.48 4.82
CA VAL A 69 -7.34 -21.90 3.55
C VAL A 69 -6.34 -22.66 2.68
N ALA A 70 -5.07 -22.23 2.62
CA ALA A 70 -4.04 -22.96 1.88
C ALA A 70 -3.84 -24.40 2.40
N ARG A 71 -3.87 -24.61 3.71
CA ARG A 71 -3.79 -25.95 4.32
C ARG A 71 -5.02 -26.80 4.00
N LEU A 72 -6.21 -26.21 4.08
CA LEU A 72 -7.45 -26.90 3.73
C LEU A 72 -7.47 -27.33 2.26
N LEU A 73 -7.03 -26.46 1.34
CA LEU A 73 -6.91 -26.78 -0.07
C LEU A 73 -6.00 -27.99 -0.32
N ALA A 74 -4.87 -28.08 0.36
CA ALA A 74 -3.97 -29.20 0.23
C ALA A 74 -4.62 -30.51 0.71
N GLY A 75 -5.38 -30.46 1.81
CA GLY A 75 -6.12 -31.61 2.33
C GLY A 75 -7.21 -32.06 1.36
N GLU A 76 -8.04 -31.19 0.86
CA GLU A 76 -9.13 -31.46 -0.07
C GLU A 76 -8.65 -32.00 -1.44
N THR A 77 -7.42 -31.69 -1.84
CA THR A 77 -6.85 -32.07 -3.14
C THR A 77 -5.81 -33.17 -3.04
N SER A 78 -5.60 -33.76 -1.86
CA SER A 78 -4.58 -34.81 -1.60
C SER A 78 -3.14 -34.38 -1.96
N LEU A 79 -2.86 -33.08 -2.09
CA LEU A 79 -1.53 -32.55 -2.31
C LEU A 79 -0.68 -32.60 -1.04
N ALA A 80 0.62 -32.78 -1.18
CA ALA A 80 1.53 -32.64 -0.05
C ALA A 80 1.67 -31.16 0.31
N PHE A 81 1.34 -30.77 1.54
CA PHE A 81 1.48 -29.40 1.99
C PHE A 81 2.91 -29.13 2.45
N GLU A 82 3.55 -28.14 1.84
CA GLU A 82 4.85 -27.63 2.25
C GLU A 82 4.74 -26.12 2.51
N GLN A 83 5.30 -25.63 3.61
CA GLN A 83 5.19 -24.21 3.98
C GLN A 83 6.57 -23.59 4.19
N ILE A 84 6.80 -22.44 3.58
CA ILE A 84 7.96 -21.59 3.83
C ILE A 84 7.50 -20.17 4.13
N SER A 85 8.35 -19.43 4.87
CA SER A 85 8.16 -18.00 5.08
C SER A 85 9.26 -17.23 4.35
N ALA A 86 8.89 -16.29 3.51
CA ALA A 86 9.86 -15.49 2.77
C ALA A 86 10.72 -14.60 3.69
N VAL A 87 10.26 -14.34 4.92
CA VAL A 87 11.03 -13.58 5.93
C VAL A 87 12.24 -14.35 6.44
N PHE A 88 12.12 -15.68 6.58
CA PHE A 88 13.15 -16.53 7.21
C PHE A 88 13.85 -17.47 6.22
N SER A 89 13.38 -17.57 4.98
CA SER A 89 13.87 -18.55 4.00
C SER A 89 14.74 -17.89 2.94
N GLY A 90 15.86 -18.53 2.62
CA GLY A 90 16.78 -18.12 1.56
C GLY A 90 16.73 -19.03 0.33
N VAL A 91 17.60 -18.74 -0.65
CA VAL A 91 17.72 -19.52 -1.90
C VAL A 91 18.03 -21.01 -1.64
N ALA A 92 18.81 -21.31 -0.58
CA ALA A 92 19.16 -22.67 -0.21
C ALA A 92 17.92 -23.47 0.25
N ASP A 93 17.01 -22.80 0.97
CA ASP A 93 15.79 -23.45 1.46
C ASP A 93 14.81 -23.71 0.31
N LEU A 94 14.68 -22.74 -0.62
CA LEU A 94 13.90 -22.93 -1.84
C LEU A 94 14.38 -24.14 -2.65
N LYS A 95 15.70 -24.30 -2.82
CA LYS A 95 16.27 -25.45 -3.52
C LYS A 95 15.88 -26.78 -2.85
N LYS A 96 16.01 -26.89 -1.51
CA LYS A 96 15.60 -28.08 -0.75
C LYS A 96 14.14 -28.42 -0.97
N VAL A 97 13.27 -27.43 -0.91
CA VAL A 97 11.82 -27.60 -1.10
C VAL A 97 11.52 -28.10 -2.52
N PHE A 98 12.16 -27.52 -3.56
CA PHE A 98 11.96 -27.97 -4.94
C PHE A 98 12.49 -29.38 -5.18
N GLU A 99 13.63 -29.74 -4.60
CA GLU A 99 14.15 -31.12 -4.68
C GLU A 99 13.21 -32.13 -4.00
N ALA A 100 12.70 -31.80 -2.81
CA ALA A 100 11.73 -32.63 -2.12
C ALA A 100 10.41 -32.75 -2.93
N ALA A 101 9.94 -31.66 -3.54
CA ALA A 101 8.76 -31.68 -4.38
C ALA A 101 8.94 -32.55 -5.64
N LYS A 102 10.12 -32.48 -6.28
CA LYS A 102 10.47 -33.36 -7.42
C LYS A 102 10.44 -34.83 -7.04
N LEU A 103 11.00 -35.19 -5.89
CA LEU A 103 10.98 -36.56 -5.38
C LEU A 103 9.55 -37.05 -5.08
N ARG A 104 8.71 -36.21 -4.49
CA ARG A 104 7.27 -36.55 -4.25
C ARG A 104 6.54 -36.73 -5.58
N ARG A 105 6.78 -35.86 -6.55
CA ARG A 105 6.17 -35.98 -7.89
C ARG A 105 6.57 -37.26 -8.62
N ALA A 106 7.83 -37.69 -8.52
CA ALA A 106 8.29 -38.96 -9.08
C ALA A 106 7.55 -40.17 -8.44
N ASN A 107 7.06 -40.02 -7.19
CA ASN A 107 6.22 -41.01 -6.51
C ASN A 107 4.71 -40.74 -6.67
N GLY A 108 4.31 -39.93 -7.69
CA GLY A 108 2.91 -39.70 -8.03
C GLY A 108 2.17 -38.71 -7.11
N ARG A 109 2.86 -37.98 -6.22
CA ARG A 109 2.24 -37.00 -5.32
C ARG A 109 2.75 -35.59 -5.58
N GLN A 110 1.86 -34.70 -5.98
CA GLN A 110 2.15 -33.29 -6.22
C GLN A 110 2.27 -32.50 -4.91
N THR A 111 2.99 -31.38 -4.91
CA THR A 111 3.19 -30.54 -3.73
C THR A 111 2.47 -29.20 -3.90
N LEU A 112 1.65 -28.83 -2.90
CA LEU A 112 1.19 -27.47 -2.71
C LEU A 112 2.23 -26.75 -1.85
N LEU A 113 2.93 -25.80 -2.45
CA LEU A 113 3.92 -24.96 -1.77
C LEU A 113 3.26 -23.65 -1.34
N PHE A 114 3.04 -23.51 -0.04
CA PHE A 114 2.58 -22.27 0.56
C PHE A 114 3.77 -21.38 0.91
N VAL A 115 3.78 -20.16 0.39
CA VAL A 115 4.81 -19.15 0.65
C VAL A 115 4.17 -17.98 1.38
N ASP A 116 4.47 -17.86 2.67
CA ASP A 116 4.00 -16.76 3.49
C ASP A 116 4.84 -15.50 3.23
N GLU A 117 4.18 -14.34 3.13
CA GLU A 117 4.79 -13.03 2.83
C GLU A 117 5.65 -13.05 1.54
N ILE A 118 5.13 -13.64 0.47
CA ILE A 118 5.86 -13.87 -0.80
C ILE A 118 6.50 -12.59 -1.37
N HIS A 119 5.93 -11.41 -1.10
CA HIS A 119 6.47 -10.12 -1.50
C HIS A 119 7.85 -9.80 -0.90
N ARG A 120 8.24 -10.47 0.18
CA ARG A 120 9.57 -10.31 0.80
C ARG A 120 10.69 -10.97 -0.02
N PHE A 121 10.37 -11.86 -0.94
CA PHE A 121 11.34 -12.39 -1.87
C PHE A 121 11.71 -11.35 -2.94
N ASN A 122 13.01 -11.21 -3.21
CA ASN A 122 13.48 -10.38 -4.30
C ASN A 122 13.12 -10.99 -5.68
N ARG A 123 13.28 -10.21 -6.76
CA ARG A 123 12.89 -10.64 -8.12
C ARG A 123 13.51 -11.97 -8.53
N ALA A 124 14.81 -12.19 -8.25
CA ALA A 124 15.50 -13.44 -8.61
C ALA A 124 14.94 -14.66 -7.84
N GLN A 125 14.55 -14.47 -6.58
CA GLN A 125 13.89 -15.50 -5.79
C GLN A 125 12.47 -15.78 -6.31
N GLN A 126 11.72 -14.76 -6.69
CA GLN A 126 10.41 -14.91 -7.32
C GLN A 126 10.51 -15.67 -8.66
N ASP A 127 11.50 -15.35 -9.49
CA ASP A 127 11.74 -16.04 -10.76
C ASP A 127 12.08 -17.53 -10.56
N SER A 128 12.68 -17.91 -9.43
CA SER A 128 13.03 -19.29 -9.14
C SER A 128 11.83 -20.23 -9.00
N PHE A 129 10.61 -19.71 -8.79
CA PHE A 129 9.38 -20.51 -8.75
C PHE A 129 8.89 -20.91 -10.15
N LEU A 130 9.20 -20.11 -11.19
CA LEU A 130 8.61 -20.27 -12.51
C LEU A 130 8.83 -21.66 -13.12
N PRO A 131 10.05 -22.23 -13.14
CA PRO A 131 10.25 -23.56 -13.70
C PRO A 131 9.43 -24.65 -12.97
N ALA A 132 9.36 -24.58 -11.63
CA ALA A 132 8.66 -25.58 -10.84
C ALA A 132 7.12 -25.45 -10.93
N MET A 133 6.62 -24.26 -11.26
CA MET A 133 5.20 -24.03 -11.56
C MET A 133 4.86 -24.51 -12.97
N GLU A 134 5.70 -24.20 -13.96
CA GLU A 134 5.48 -24.56 -15.37
C GLU A 134 5.52 -26.07 -15.60
N ASP A 135 6.46 -26.76 -14.98
CA ASP A 135 6.57 -28.21 -15.11
C ASP A 135 5.58 -28.95 -14.20
N GLY A 136 4.83 -28.27 -13.33
CA GLY A 136 3.86 -28.83 -12.41
C GLY A 136 4.48 -29.57 -11.21
N THR A 137 5.75 -29.32 -10.90
CA THR A 137 6.41 -29.84 -9.68
C THR A 137 5.75 -29.30 -8.42
N VAL A 138 5.35 -28.03 -8.45
CA VAL A 138 4.62 -27.40 -7.35
C VAL A 138 3.37 -26.67 -7.85
N VAL A 139 2.33 -26.68 -7.04
CA VAL A 139 1.23 -25.71 -7.09
C VAL A 139 1.58 -24.63 -6.07
N LEU A 140 1.93 -23.43 -6.55
CA LEU A 140 2.31 -22.31 -5.69
C LEU A 140 1.06 -21.63 -5.13
N VAL A 141 1.03 -21.44 -3.80
CA VAL A 141 0.07 -20.55 -3.13
C VAL A 141 0.88 -19.51 -2.37
N GLY A 142 1.08 -18.34 -2.98
CA GLY A 142 1.75 -17.22 -2.32
C GLY A 142 0.76 -16.39 -1.50
N ALA A 143 1.06 -16.10 -0.23
CA ALA A 143 0.27 -15.19 0.58
C ALA A 143 0.99 -13.84 0.71
N THR A 144 0.23 -12.76 0.64
CA THR A 144 0.74 -11.41 0.80
C THR A 144 -0.32 -10.48 1.39
N THR A 145 0.11 -9.53 2.19
CA THR A 145 -0.70 -8.39 2.63
C THR A 145 -0.56 -7.21 1.67
N GLU A 146 0.50 -7.16 0.88
CA GLU A 146 0.83 -6.11 -0.07
C GLU A 146 0.12 -6.31 -1.41
N ASN A 147 -0.11 -5.21 -2.16
CA ASN A 147 -0.72 -5.31 -3.48
C ASN A 147 0.19 -6.06 -4.47
N PRO A 148 -0.22 -7.25 -4.93
CA PRO A 148 0.62 -8.10 -5.76
C PRO A 148 1.04 -7.46 -7.08
N SER A 149 0.27 -6.50 -7.60
CA SER A 149 0.60 -5.80 -8.85
C SER A 149 1.84 -4.90 -8.75
N PHE A 150 2.21 -4.49 -7.52
CA PHE A 150 3.39 -3.67 -7.29
C PHE A 150 4.60 -4.48 -6.82
N GLU A 151 4.35 -5.55 -6.07
CA GLU A 151 5.38 -6.28 -5.34
C GLU A 151 5.83 -7.57 -6.03
N LEU A 152 4.96 -8.17 -6.85
CA LEU A 152 5.29 -9.41 -7.55
C LEU A 152 5.64 -9.15 -9.01
N ASN A 153 6.55 -9.97 -9.55
CA ASN A 153 6.91 -9.85 -10.94
C ASN A 153 5.77 -10.29 -11.89
N ALA A 154 5.70 -9.69 -13.06
CA ALA A 154 4.65 -9.95 -14.04
C ALA A 154 4.63 -11.40 -14.53
N ALA A 155 5.79 -12.08 -14.56
CA ALA A 155 5.89 -13.48 -14.98
C ALA A 155 5.21 -14.41 -13.98
N LEU A 156 5.33 -14.17 -12.71
CA LEU A 156 4.65 -14.91 -11.65
C LEU A 156 3.15 -14.66 -11.66
N LEU A 157 2.74 -13.38 -11.78
CA LEU A 157 1.32 -13.00 -11.83
C LEU A 157 0.59 -13.55 -13.07
N SER A 158 1.28 -13.68 -14.20
CA SER A 158 0.68 -14.27 -15.41
C SER A 158 0.38 -15.76 -15.29
N ARG A 159 0.97 -16.44 -14.29
CA ARG A 159 0.84 -17.89 -14.06
C ARG A 159 0.07 -18.24 -12.77
N ALA A 160 -0.36 -17.24 -12.01
CA ALA A 160 -1.09 -17.43 -10.77
C ALA A 160 -2.37 -16.60 -10.76
N ARG A 161 -3.46 -17.17 -10.20
CA ARG A 161 -4.71 -16.43 -10.00
C ARG A 161 -4.66 -15.66 -8.69
N VAL A 162 -5.00 -14.38 -8.72
CA VAL A 162 -5.12 -13.59 -7.48
C VAL A 162 -6.49 -13.87 -6.85
N MET A 163 -6.46 -14.30 -5.59
CA MET A 163 -7.63 -14.51 -4.73
C MET A 163 -7.61 -13.46 -3.63
N VAL A 164 -8.62 -12.60 -3.62
CA VAL A 164 -8.71 -11.49 -2.67
C VAL A 164 -9.40 -11.96 -1.39
N PHE A 165 -8.70 -11.83 -0.27
CA PHE A 165 -9.23 -12.04 1.07
C PHE A 165 -9.68 -10.72 1.65
N HIS A 166 -10.93 -10.63 2.06
CA HIS A 166 -11.47 -9.43 2.67
C HIS A 166 -11.22 -9.40 4.18
N SER A 167 -11.09 -8.20 4.73
CA SER A 167 -11.15 -7.99 6.19
C SER A 167 -12.45 -8.56 6.74
N LEU A 168 -12.39 -9.18 7.92
CA LEU A 168 -13.57 -9.81 8.53
C LEU A 168 -14.53 -8.72 9.04
N GLY A 169 -15.79 -8.76 8.60
CA GLY A 169 -16.82 -7.87 9.14
C GLY A 169 -17.15 -8.17 10.60
N GLU A 170 -17.82 -7.22 11.28
CA GLU A 170 -18.21 -7.35 12.69
C GLU A 170 -19.00 -8.66 12.97
N ASP A 171 -19.91 -9.05 12.07
CA ASP A 171 -20.67 -10.32 12.17
C ASP A 171 -19.76 -11.55 12.11
N SER A 172 -18.71 -11.50 11.29
CA SER A 172 -17.74 -12.60 11.16
C SER A 172 -16.88 -12.73 12.42
N ILE A 173 -16.44 -11.62 12.96
CA ILE A 173 -15.72 -11.60 14.25
C ILE A 173 -16.63 -12.07 15.39
N ALA A 174 -17.89 -11.63 15.43
CA ALA A 174 -18.85 -12.11 16.42
C ALA A 174 -19.03 -13.64 16.38
N LYS A 175 -19.11 -14.24 15.19
CA LYS A 175 -19.15 -15.70 15.02
C LYS A 175 -17.89 -16.37 15.54
N LEU A 176 -16.70 -15.76 15.34
CA LEU A 176 -15.45 -16.29 15.91
C LEU A 176 -15.45 -16.23 17.43
N MET A 177 -15.97 -15.16 18.02
CA MET A 177 -16.12 -15.04 19.48
C MET A 177 -17.04 -16.12 20.04
N THR A 178 -18.21 -16.34 19.42
CA THR A 178 -19.13 -17.40 19.83
C THR A 178 -18.47 -18.78 19.77
N ARG A 179 -17.74 -19.10 18.69
CA ARG A 179 -16.97 -20.35 18.61
C ARG A 179 -15.89 -20.45 19.69
N ALA A 180 -15.28 -19.33 20.05
CA ALA A 180 -14.30 -19.28 21.11
C ALA A 180 -14.92 -19.60 22.48
N GLU A 181 -16.09 -19.04 22.76
CA GLU A 181 -16.86 -19.30 23.98
C GLU A 181 -17.31 -20.77 24.09
N GLU A 182 -17.79 -21.33 22.98
CA GLU A 182 -18.14 -22.75 22.90
C GLU A 182 -16.93 -23.68 23.20
N ALA A 183 -15.76 -23.35 22.61
CA ALA A 183 -14.56 -24.14 22.80
C ALA A 183 -13.96 -24.02 24.21
N GLU A 184 -14.10 -22.85 24.85
CA GLU A 184 -13.67 -22.60 26.23
C GLU A 184 -14.71 -23.08 27.26
N GLY A 185 -15.93 -23.37 26.85
CA GLY A 185 -17.05 -23.80 27.72
C GLY A 185 -17.51 -22.69 28.68
N ARG A 186 -17.20 -21.42 28.38
CA ARG A 186 -17.55 -20.25 29.19
C ARG A 186 -17.68 -18.99 28.31
N ALA A 187 -18.64 -18.14 28.67
CA ALA A 187 -18.81 -16.86 28.00
C ALA A 187 -17.60 -15.92 28.21
N LEU A 188 -17.39 -15.00 27.28
CA LEU A 188 -16.47 -13.88 27.49
C LEU A 188 -17.02 -12.99 28.61
N PRO A 189 -16.21 -12.66 29.63
CA PRO A 189 -16.64 -11.85 30.76
C PRO A 189 -16.67 -10.35 30.39
N LEU A 190 -17.51 -10.01 29.40
CA LEU A 190 -17.74 -8.66 28.86
C LEU A 190 -19.24 -8.39 28.85
N ASP A 191 -19.60 -7.14 29.14
CA ASP A 191 -20.94 -6.68 28.81
C ASP A 191 -21.13 -6.48 27.28
N ASP A 192 -22.33 -6.17 26.82
CA ASP A 192 -22.64 -6.05 25.39
C ASP A 192 -21.87 -4.90 24.72
N GLU A 193 -21.63 -3.80 25.44
CA GLU A 193 -20.89 -2.63 24.94
C GLU A 193 -19.39 -2.95 24.80
N ALA A 194 -18.80 -3.56 25.83
CA ALA A 194 -17.40 -4.01 25.79
C ALA A 194 -17.17 -5.10 24.74
N ARG A 195 -18.14 -6.02 24.56
CA ARG A 195 -18.10 -7.04 23.48
C ARG A 195 -18.08 -6.38 22.11
N THR A 196 -18.95 -5.41 21.87
CA THR A 196 -18.98 -4.65 20.62
C THR A 196 -17.67 -3.88 20.40
N MET A 197 -17.13 -3.29 21.47
CA MET A 197 -15.83 -2.61 21.43
C MET A 197 -14.69 -3.57 21.08
N LEU A 198 -14.61 -4.76 21.67
CA LEU A 198 -13.59 -5.77 21.33
C LEU A 198 -13.66 -6.18 19.85
N ILE A 199 -14.87 -6.39 19.31
CA ILE A 199 -15.09 -6.72 17.90
C ILE A 199 -14.50 -5.62 17.01
N ARG A 200 -14.76 -4.35 17.31
CA ARG A 200 -14.24 -3.20 16.54
C ARG A 200 -12.73 -3.04 16.68
N MET A 201 -12.20 -3.25 17.87
CA MET A 201 -10.75 -3.17 18.15
C MET A 201 -9.94 -4.25 17.42
N SER A 202 -10.56 -5.36 17.02
CA SER A 202 -9.89 -6.39 16.23
C SER A 202 -9.63 -5.98 14.77
N ASP A 203 -10.24 -4.89 14.29
CA ASP A 203 -10.08 -4.28 12.96
C ASP A 203 -10.15 -5.31 11.80
N GLY A 204 -11.02 -6.31 11.98
CA GLY A 204 -11.24 -7.37 10.99
C GLY A 204 -10.17 -8.45 10.95
N ASP A 205 -9.24 -8.49 11.91
CA ASP A 205 -8.24 -9.55 12.09
C ASP A 205 -8.78 -10.62 13.06
N GLY A 206 -9.13 -11.80 12.53
CA GLY A 206 -9.63 -12.92 13.35
C GLY A 206 -8.60 -13.51 14.32
N ARG A 207 -7.30 -13.39 14.03
CA ARG A 207 -6.25 -13.84 14.96
C ARG A 207 -6.13 -12.86 16.12
N ALA A 208 -6.12 -11.56 15.82
CA ALA A 208 -6.10 -10.52 16.85
C ALA A 208 -7.31 -10.63 17.76
N SER A 209 -8.52 -10.83 17.20
CA SER A 209 -9.75 -10.95 17.98
C SER A 209 -9.70 -12.12 18.97
N LEU A 210 -9.22 -13.30 18.54
CA LEU A 210 -9.07 -14.48 19.39
C LEU A 210 -7.99 -14.28 20.46
N THR A 211 -6.91 -13.55 20.15
CA THR A 211 -5.88 -13.23 21.12
C THR A 211 -6.41 -12.27 22.20
N LEU A 212 -7.18 -11.25 21.80
CA LEU A 212 -7.84 -10.35 22.74
C LEU A 212 -8.81 -11.09 23.65
N ALA A 213 -9.59 -12.02 23.11
CA ALA A 213 -10.48 -12.88 23.90
C ALA A 213 -9.71 -13.71 24.95
N GLU A 214 -8.58 -14.32 24.58
CA GLU A 214 -7.71 -15.02 25.54
C GLU A 214 -7.20 -14.11 26.67
N GLU A 215 -6.83 -12.89 26.35
CA GLU A 215 -6.36 -11.90 27.34
C GLU A 215 -7.47 -11.49 28.30
N VAL A 216 -8.69 -11.28 27.81
CA VAL A 216 -9.87 -10.99 28.63
C VAL A 216 -10.16 -12.15 29.59
N TRP A 217 -10.20 -13.39 29.10
CA TRP A 217 -10.39 -14.55 29.98
C TRP A 217 -9.28 -14.75 31.00
N ARG A 218 -8.05 -14.38 30.66
CA ARG A 218 -6.89 -14.47 31.57
C ARG A 218 -6.92 -13.40 32.64
N ALA A 219 -7.43 -12.21 32.32
CA ALA A 219 -7.51 -11.09 33.25
C ALA A 219 -8.66 -11.22 34.24
N ALA A 220 -9.76 -11.90 33.87
CA ALA A 220 -10.99 -12.00 34.64
C ALA A 220 -10.85 -12.86 35.88
N LYS A 221 -11.35 -12.36 37.01
CA LYS A 221 -11.60 -13.15 38.23
C LYS A 221 -12.97 -13.83 38.16
N ALA A 222 -13.19 -14.80 39.02
CA ALA A 222 -14.48 -15.52 39.07
C ALA A 222 -15.64 -14.54 39.30
N GLY A 223 -16.61 -14.50 38.37
CA GLY A 223 -17.79 -13.66 38.41
C GLY A 223 -17.59 -12.18 38.01
N GLU A 224 -16.41 -11.82 37.55
CA GLU A 224 -16.11 -10.46 37.06
C GLU A 224 -16.62 -10.31 35.62
N ILE A 225 -17.26 -9.19 35.32
CA ILE A 225 -17.67 -8.78 33.97
C ILE A 225 -17.06 -7.38 33.72
N PHE A 226 -16.38 -7.22 32.59
CA PHE A 226 -15.77 -5.95 32.24
C PHE A 226 -16.72 -5.12 31.36
N ASP A 227 -16.81 -3.84 31.69
CA ASP A 227 -17.35 -2.79 30.86
C ASP A 227 -16.29 -2.26 29.85
N PRO A 228 -16.61 -1.32 28.97
CA PRO A 228 -15.67 -0.75 28.01
C PRO A 228 -14.39 -0.19 28.64
N GLU A 229 -14.48 0.45 29.81
CA GLU A 229 -13.29 0.98 30.52
C GLU A 229 -12.42 -0.15 31.08
N GLY A 230 -13.04 -1.20 31.59
CA GLY A 230 -12.36 -2.41 32.04
C GLY A 230 -11.63 -3.11 30.91
N LEU A 231 -12.29 -3.28 29.78
CA LEU A 231 -11.68 -3.83 28.57
C LEU A 231 -10.49 -2.98 28.11
N GLN A 232 -10.65 -1.66 28.04
CA GLN A 232 -9.60 -0.75 27.63
C GLN A 232 -8.36 -0.87 28.52
N ARG A 233 -8.51 -1.03 29.83
CA ARG A 233 -7.40 -1.24 30.78
C ARG A 233 -6.66 -2.56 30.54
N ILE A 234 -7.33 -3.60 30.04
CA ILE A 234 -6.70 -4.88 29.68
C ILE A 234 -5.88 -4.71 28.39
N VAL A 235 -6.45 -4.02 27.39
CA VAL A 235 -5.88 -3.87 26.06
C VAL A 235 -4.79 -2.80 26.00
N GLN A 236 -4.87 -1.71 26.76
CA GLN A 236 -3.86 -0.63 26.81
C GLN A 236 -2.45 -1.10 27.26
N ARG A 237 -2.32 -2.32 27.77
CA ARG A 237 -0.99 -2.94 28.00
C ARG A 237 -0.30 -3.39 26.71
N ARG A 238 -0.97 -3.34 25.55
CA ARG A 238 -0.40 -3.57 24.23
C ARG A 238 -0.27 -2.27 23.47
N ALA A 239 0.95 -1.99 22.96
CA ALA A 239 1.08 -1.06 21.85
C ALA A 239 0.18 -1.55 20.70
N PRO A 240 -0.54 -0.66 19.99
CA PRO A 240 -1.34 -1.06 18.85
C PRO A 240 -0.46 -1.87 17.89
N ILE A 241 -0.88 -3.08 17.54
CA ILE A 241 -0.24 -3.85 16.48
C ILE A 241 -0.72 -3.21 15.19
N TYR A 242 -0.07 -2.09 14.86
CA TYR A 242 -0.16 -1.56 13.53
C TYR A 242 0.66 -2.48 12.63
N ASP A 243 -0.05 -3.22 11.79
CA ASP A 243 0.61 -3.92 10.71
C ASP A 243 1.18 -2.86 9.75
N LYS A 244 2.51 -2.70 9.77
CA LYS A 244 3.24 -1.86 8.81
C LYS A 244 3.17 -2.42 7.38
N GLY A 245 2.20 -3.28 7.10
CA GLY A 245 1.86 -3.75 5.77
C GLY A 245 1.47 -2.55 4.90
N GLN A 246 2.19 -2.35 3.80
CA GLN A 246 2.14 -1.15 2.96
C GLN A 246 0.74 -0.80 2.45
N ASP A 247 -0.22 -1.74 2.37
CA ASP A 247 -1.57 -1.48 1.84
C ASP A 247 -2.43 -0.59 2.74
N GLY A 248 -2.43 -0.81 4.06
CA GLY A 248 -3.14 0.05 5.00
C GLY A 248 -2.57 1.46 5.03
N HIS A 249 -1.25 1.56 5.05
CA HIS A 249 -0.48 2.78 4.94
C HIS A 249 -0.73 3.52 3.61
N TYR A 250 -0.70 2.78 2.48
CA TYR A 250 -0.95 3.34 1.14
C TYR A 250 -2.37 3.88 1.00
N ASN A 251 -3.34 3.20 1.59
CA ASN A 251 -4.74 3.62 1.56
C ASN A 251 -4.98 4.86 2.43
N LEU A 252 -4.41 4.95 3.62
CA LEU A 252 -4.55 6.11 4.50
C LEU A 252 -3.90 7.36 3.91
N ILE A 253 -2.66 7.25 3.41
CA ILE A 253 -2.00 8.39 2.77
C ILE A 253 -2.70 8.82 1.48
N SER A 254 -3.27 7.88 0.72
CA SER A 254 -4.08 8.18 -0.46
C SER A 254 -5.38 8.87 -0.09
N ALA A 255 -6.01 8.49 1.03
CA ALA A 255 -7.22 9.14 1.56
C ALA A 255 -6.90 10.55 2.04
N LEU A 256 -5.84 10.74 2.83
CA LEU A 256 -5.36 12.06 3.25
C LEU A 256 -5.13 12.97 2.03
N HIS A 257 -4.39 12.50 1.04
CA HIS A 257 -4.07 13.27 -0.16
C HIS A 257 -5.33 13.67 -0.94
N LYS A 258 -6.29 12.74 -1.10
CA LYS A 258 -7.56 13.02 -1.79
C LYS A 258 -8.46 13.97 -1.00
N SER A 259 -8.46 13.91 0.32
CA SER A 259 -9.20 14.84 1.18
C SER A 259 -8.64 16.26 1.05
N VAL A 260 -7.31 16.43 1.08
CA VAL A 260 -6.66 17.72 0.83
C VAL A 260 -6.99 18.25 -0.58
N ARG A 261 -6.88 17.40 -1.61
CA ARG A 261 -7.22 17.74 -3.00
C ARG A 261 -8.70 18.10 -3.14
N GLY A 262 -9.58 17.39 -2.45
CA GLY A 262 -11.02 17.59 -2.42
C GLY A 262 -11.48 18.77 -1.57
N SER A 263 -10.56 19.50 -0.91
CA SER A 263 -10.85 20.63 -0.02
C SER A 263 -11.75 20.25 1.17
N ASP A 264 -11.52 19.07 1.75
CA ASP A 264 -12.17 18.59 2.96
C ASP A 264 -11.15 18.57 4.14
N PRO A 265 -11.06 19.66 4.93
CA PRO A 265 -10.10 19.76 6.02
C PRO A 265 -10.38 18.78 7.16
N ASP A 266 -11.65 18.46 7.44
CA ASP A 266 -12.02 17.58 8.54
C ASP A 266 -11.66 16.13 8.22
N ALA A 267 -11.95 15.65 7.02
CA ALA A 267 -11.51 14.34 6.57
C ALA A 267 -9.97 14.25 6.50
N ALA A 268 -9.29 15.33 6.05
CA ALA A 268 -7.84 15.38 6.00
C ALA A 268 -7.22 15.27 7.40
N LEU A 269 -7.73 16.02 8.38
CA LEU A 269 -7.29 15.92 9.79
C LEU A 269 -7.54 14.53 10.37
N TYR A 270 -8.70 13.93 10.10
CA TYR A 270 -9.01 12.58 10.56
C TYR A 270 -8.00 11.55 10.06
N TYR A 271 -7.68 11.56 8.75
CA TYR A 271 -6.70 10.62 8.19
C TYR A 271 -5.28 10.90 8.68
N LEU A 272 -4.90 12.18 8.88
CA LEU A 272 -3.63 12.54 9.48
C LEU A 272 -3.51 11.99 10.90
N ALA A 273 -4.53 12.21 11.75
CA ALA A 273 -4.57 11.72 13.13
C ALA A 273 -4.50 10.18 13.17
N ARG A 274 -5.23 9.48 12.29
CA ARG A 274 -5.14 8.03 12.18
C ARG A 274 -3.74 7.54 11.82
N MET A 275 -3.00 8.28 11.00
CA MET A 275 -1.63 7.91 10.62
C MET A 275 -0.66 8.12 11.77
N PHE A 276 -0.82 9.18 12.59
CA PHE A 276 -0.04 9.38 13.80
C PHE A 276 -0.33 8.31 14.86
N ASP A 277 -1.62 8.03 15.13
CA ASP A 277 -2.04 6.97 16.07
C ASP A 277 -1.50 5.59 15.67
N ALA A 278 -1.43 5.36 14.37
CA ALA A 278 -0.83 4.17 13.79
C ALA A 278 0.71 4.11 13.86
N GLY A 279 1.39 5.13 14.37
CA GLY A 279 2.84 5.20 14.48
C GLY A 279 3.58 5.39 13.15
N GLU A 280 2.94 6.08 12.19
CA GLU A 280 3.56 6.42 10.92
C GLU A 280 4.79 7.29 11.09
N ASP A 281 5.79 7.14 10.21
CA ASP A 281 6.97 8.00 10.18
C ASP A 281 6.58 9.46 9.92
N PRO A 282 6.76 10.38 10.88
CA PRO A 282 6.41 11.78 10.71
C PRO A 282 7.15 12.46 9.55
N LEU A 283 8.38 12.06 9.27
CA LEU A 283 9.13 12.56 8.11
C LEU A 283 8.50 12.11 6.79
N TYR A 284 7.90 10.91 6.78
CA TYR A 284 7.13 10.48 5.61
C TYR A 284 5.87 11.34 5.43
N LEU A 285 5.11 11.61 6.50
CA LEU A 285 3.95 12.52 6.45
C LEU A 285 4.34 13.92 5.97
N GLY A 286 5.43 14.48 6.50
CA GLY A 286 5.97 15.77 6.06
C GLY A 286 6.29 15.78 4.56
N ARG A 287 6.99 14.75 4.05
CA ARG A 287 7.26 14.60 2.60
C ARG A 287 5.98 14.57 1.76
N ARG A 288 4.92 13.94 2.27
CA ARG A 288 3.62 13.87 1.57
C ARG A 288 2.91 15.21 1.55
N LEU A 289 2.91 15.98 2.65
CA LEU A 289 2.36 17.34 2.71
C LEU A 289 3.08 18.27 1.73
N VAL A 290 4.41 18.25 1.71
CA VAL A 290 5.22 18.99 0.72
C VAL A 290 4.84 18.60 -0.71
N ARG A 291 4.63 17.31 -0.97
CA ARG A 291 4.18 16.84 -2.29
C ARG A 291 2.80 17.37 -2.66
N MET A 292 1.83 17.37 -1.73
CA MET A 292 0.49 17.93 -1.94
C MET A 292 0.54 19.43 -2.25
N ALA A 293 1.40 20.19 -1.52
CA ALA A 293 1.60 21.61 -1.76
C ALA A 293 2.08 21.90 -3.20
N MET A 294 2.98 21.08 -3.74
CA MET A 294 3.50 21.26 -5.09
C MET A 294 2.56 20.75 -6.18
N GLU A 295 1.87 19.63 -5.94
CA GLU A 295 1.08 18.93 -6.96
C GLU A 295 -0.35 19.47 -7.09
N ASP A 296 -1.00 19.75 -5.95
CA ASP A 296 -2.43 20.09 -5.92
C ASP A 296 -2.72 21.57 -5.70
N ILE A 297 -1.80 22.30 -5.06
CA ILE A 297 -1.94 23.74 -4.82
C ILE A 297 -1.07 24.54 -5.82
N GLY A 298 0.18 24.18 -5.98
CA GLY A 298 1.10 24.78 -6.93
C GLY A 298 1.19 26.29 -6.78
N LEU A 299 1.12 27.00 -7.91
CA LEU A 299 1.18 28.46 -7.95
C LEU A 299 -0.17 29.15 -7.71
N ALA A 300 -1.26 28.41 -7.49
CA ALA A 300 -2.50 29.03 -7.02
C ALA A 300 -2.32 29.66 -5.63
N ASP A 301 -1.45 29.07 -4.80
CA ASP A 301 -0.98 29.63 -3.54
C ASP A 301 0.51 29.27 -3.28
N PRO A 302 1.46 30.16 -3.65
CA PRO A 302 2.88 29.91 -3.45
C PRO A 302 3.30 29.71 -1.99
N GLN A 303 2.51 30.16 -1.01
CA GLN A 303 2.78 29.99 0.41
C GLN A 303 2.58 28.52 0.87
N ALA A 304 1.80 27.73 0.13
CA ALA A 304 1.52 26.36 0.48
C ALA A 304 2.81 25.51 0.69
N LEU A 305 3.79 25.66 -0.20
CA LEU A 305 5.08 24.98 -0.10
C LEU A 305 5.89 25.48 1.11
N VAL A 306 5.84 26.78 1.40
CA VAL A 306 6.52 27.39 2.56
C VAL A 306 5.93 26.86 3.86
N VAL A 307 4.61 26.83 3.98
CA VAL A 307 3.90 26.32 5.17
C VAL A 307 4.21 24.82 5.39
N ALA A 308 4.17 24.02 4.33
CA ALA A 308 4.46 22.60 4.44
C ALA A 308 5.90 22.31 4.90
N ASN A 309 6.88 23.08 4.42
CA ASN A 309 8.27 22.96 4.87
C ASN A 309 8.45 23.48 6.30
N ALA A 310 7.84 24.62 6.66
CA ALA A 310 7.90 25.16 8.02
C ALA A 310 7.29 24.19 9.04
N ALA A 311 6.20 23.50 8.70
CA ALA A 311 5.59 22.49 9.56
C ALA A 311 6.52 21.30 9.79
N LYS A 312 7.22 20.83 8.75
CA LYS A 312 8.25 19.80 8.86
C LYS A 312 9.38 20.25 9.79
N ASP A 313 9.91 21.45 9.61
CA ASP A 313 10.99 21.98 10.42
C ASP A 313 10.55 22.18 11.89
N ALA A 314 9.32 22.62 12.14
CA ALA A 314 8.73 22.72 13.47
C ALA A 314 8.61 21.36 14.14
N TYR A 315 8.19 20.32 13.41
CA TYR A 315 8.14 18.96 13.93
C TYR A 315 9.54 18.44 14.29
N ASP A 316 10.53 18.66 13.41
CA ASP A 316 11.92 18.24 13.65
C ASP A 316 12.50 18.91 14.92
N TYR A 317 12.04 20.12 15.25
CA TYR A 317 12.49 20.87 16.43
C TYR A 317 11.77 20.48 17.72
N LEU A 318 10.43 20.28 17.65
CA LEU A 318 9.59 20.05 18.82
C LEU A 318 9.45 18.56 19.19
N GLY A 319 9.45 17.68 18.17
CA GLY A 319 9.13 16.27 18.33
C GLY A 319 7.66 15.98 18.62
N SER A 320 7.34 14.69 18.84
CA SER A 320 5.99 14.25 19.23
C SER A 320 5.81 14.37 20.76
N PRO A 321 4.61 14.74 21.27
CA PRO A 321 3.38 15.02 20.51
C PRO A 321 3.24 16.49 20.04
N GLU A 322 4.07 17.40 20.52
CA GLU A 322 3.90 18.85 20.32
C GLU A 322 4.05 19.26 18.83
N GLY A 323 4.99 18.66 18.13
CA GLY A 323 5.25 18.92 16.71
C GLY A 323 4.14 18.45 15.76
N GLU A 324 3.28 17.52 16.19
CA GLU A 324 2.16 16.99 15.40
C GLU A 324 1.15 18.09 15.05
N LEU A 325 1.00 19.11 15.92
CA LEU A 325 0.13 20.25 15.67
C LEU A 325 0.56 21.06 14.46
N ALA A 326 1.87 21.16 14.18
CA ALA A 326 2.37 21.84 13.00
C ALA A 326 1.93 21.13 11.69
N PHE A 327 1.93 19.80 11.67
CA PHE A 327 1.38 19.05 10.55
C PHE A 327 -0.14 19.18 10.42
N ALA A 328 -0.86 19.24 11.54
CA ALA A 328 -2.29 19.49 11.52
C ALA A 328 -2.62 20.88 10.92
N GLU A 329 -1.90 21.91 11.33
CA GLU A 329 -2.04 23.27 10.78
C GLU A 329 -1.74 23.31 9.26
N ALA A 330 -0.62 22.69 8.84
CA ALA A 330 -0.28 22.59 7.42
C ALA A 330 -1.36 21.83 6.62
N THR A 331 -1.92 20.77 7.18
CA THR A 331 -2.97 19.96 6.54
C THR A 331 -4.23 20.78 6.32
N VAL A 332 -4.67 21.54 7.32
CA VAL A 332 -5.82 22.46 7.19
C VAL A 332 -5.55 23.54 6.16
N TYR A 333 -4.35 24.14 6.21
CA TYR A 333 -3.94 25.14 5.23
C TYR A 333 -4.01 24.60 3.80
N LEU A 334 -3.40 23.46 3.54
CA LEU A 334 -3.38 22.81 2.23
C LEU A 334 -4.80 22.41 1.77
N ALA A 335 -5.64 21.91 2.68
CA ALA A 335 -7.01 21.54 2.36
C ALA A 335 -7.87 22.76 1.98
N THR A 336 -7.63 23.92 2.57
CA THR A 336 -8.40 25.15 2.33
C THR A 336 -7.81 26.07 1.27
N ALA A 337 -6.55 25.87 0.87
CA ALA A 337 -5.90 26.64 -0.19
C ALA A 337 -6.57 26.43 -1.57
N PRO A 338 -6.52 27.43 -2.48
CA PRO A 338 -6.96 27.25 -3.86
C PRO A 338 -6.16 26.18 -4.57
N LYS A 339 -6.81 25.35 -5.37
CA LYS A 339 -6.19 24.15 -6.02
C LYS A 339 -5.77 24.46 -7.45
N SER A 340 -4.52 24.06 -7.80
CA SER A 340 -4.03 24.04 -9.17
C SER A 340 -2.95 22.98 -9.35
N ASN A 341 -3.06 22.21 -10.40
CA ASN A 341 -2.03 21.26 -10.86
C ASN A 341 -1.36 21.72 -12.16
N ALA A 342 -1.51 23.00 -12.53
CA ALA A 342 -1.04 23.51 -13.83
C ALA A 342 0.48 23.35 -14.01
N VAL A 343 1.28 23.60 -12.97
CA VAL A 343 2.73 23.40 -13.03
C VAL A 343 3.08 21.93 -13.21
N TYR A 344 2.39 21.03 -12.49
CA TYR A 344 2.61 19.58 -12.60
C TYR A 344 2.31 19.09 -14.03
N THR A 345 1.17 19.48 -14.60
CA THR A 345 0.78 19.09 -15.95
C THR A 345 1.70 19.71 -17.00
N ALA A 346 2.11 20.99 -16.83
CA ALA A 346 3.07 21.67 -17.69
C ALA A 346 4.42 20.96 -17.73
N PHE A 347 4.97 20.61 -16.56
CA PHE A 347 6.25 19.91 -16.48
C PHE A 347 6.19 18.52 -17.10
N LYS A 348 5.06 17.80 -16.91
CA LYS A 348 4.84 16.50 -17.56
C LYS A 348 4.79 16.62 -19.08
N ALA A 349 4.12 17.65 -19.62
CA ALA A 349 4.06 17.94 -21.05
C ALA A 349 5.45 18.31 -21.60
N ALA A 350 6.18 19.21 -20.91
CA ALA A 350 7.54 19.59 -21.29
C ALA A 350 8.50 18.39 -21.27
N THR A 351 8.40 17.52 -20.26
CA THR A 351 9.22 16.30 -20.18
C THR A 351 8.94 15.35 -21.35
N ARG A 352 7.68 15.21 -21.77
CA ARG A 352 7.31 14.41 -22.97
C ARG A 352 7.92 15.03 -24.22
N ALA A 353 7.75 16.35 -24.44
CA ALA A 353 8.31 17.06 -25.58
C ALA A 353 9.85 16.96 -25.62
N ALA A 354 10.51 17.06 -24.47
CA ALA A 354 11.96 16.88 -24.38
C ALA A 354 12.41 15.47 -24.80
N LYS A 355 11.63 14.42 -24.51
CA LYS A 355 11.93 13.05 -24.97
C LYS A 355 11.72 12.88 -26.48
N GLU A 356 10.70 13.54 -27.03
CA GLU A 356 10.37 13.48 -28.45
C GLU A 356 11.36 14.30 -29.31
N HIS A 357 11.88 15.42 -28.77
CA HIS A 357 12.69 16.40 -29.49
C HIS A 357 14.09 16.63 -28.88
N GLY A 358 14.57 15.74 -28.03
CA GLY A 358 15.79 15.94 -27.21
C GLY A 358 17.09 16.10 -28.00
N SER A 359 17.11 15.85 -29.32
CA SER A 359 18.25 16.08 -30.22
C SER A 359 18.29 17.47 -30.86
N LEU A 360 17.23 18.28 -30.70
CA LEU A 360 17.17 19.63 -31.26
C LEU A 360 18.05 20.58 -30.45
N LEU A 361 18.90 21.31 -31.15
CA LEU A 361 19.73 22.33 -30.51
C LEU A 361 18.92 23.61 -30.22
N PRO A 362 19.25 24.31 -29.13
CA PRO A 362 18.68 25.63 -28.88
C PRO A 362 19.00 26.62 -30.04
N PRO A 363 18.19 27.66 -30.23
CA PRO A 363 18.47 28.70 -31.24
C PRO A 363 19.86 29.34 -31.05
N LYS A 364 20.57 29.59 -32.13
CA LYS A 364 21.96 30.09 -32.08
C LYS A 364 22.09 31.40 -31.31
N HIS A 365 21.11 32.30 -31.40
CA HIS A 365 21.15 33.59 -30.70
C HIS A 365 21.20 33.51 -29.19
N ILE A 366 20.66 32.44 -28.56
CA ILE A 366 20.73 32.27 -27.09
C ILE A 366 21.94 31.44 -26.63
N LEU A 367 22.78 30.96 -27.55
CA LEU A 367 23.97 30.20 -27.20
C LEU A 367 25.14 31.14 -26.87
N ASN A 368 25.90 30.82 -25.85
CA ASN A 368 27.13 31.53 -25.51
C ASN A 368 28.23 31.25 -26.56
N ALA A 369 29.00 32.27 -26.93
CA ALA A 369 30.10 32.22 -27.89
C ALA A 369 31.45 32.53 -27.21
N PRO A 370 32.00 31.70 -26.30
CA PRO A 370 33.22 32.00 -25.58
C PRO A 370 34.48 31.86 -26.46
N THR A 371 34.43 31.19 -27.60
CA THR A 371 35.55 30.98 -28.50
C THR A 371 35.38 31.77 -29.81
N LYS A 372 36.50 32.06 -30.51
CA LYS A 372 36.47 32.70 -31.83
C LYS A 372 35.68 31.87 -32.84
N LEU A 373 35.88 30.56 -32.87
CA LEU A 373 35.16 29.63 -33.75
C LEU A 373 33.63 29.70 -33.52
N MET A 374 33.16 29.74 -32.26
CA MET A 374 31.73 29.86 -31.97
C MET A 374 31.13 31.17 -32.46
N LYS A 375 31.91 32.27 -32.40
CA LYS A 375 31.50 33.55 -32.96
C LYS A 375 31.42 33.54 -34.50
N GLU A 376 32.36 32.83 -35.15
CA GLU A 376 32.36 32.61 -36.60
C GLU A 376 31.17 31.74 -37.05
N GLU A 377 30.64 30.88 -36.16
CA GLU A 377 29.46 30.06 -36.36
C GLU A 377 28.14 30.72 -35.92
N ASP A 378 28.15 32.07 -35.71
CA ASP A 378 26.99 32.90 -35.35
C ASP A 378 26.33 32.56 -33.98
N TYR A 379 27.10 31.96 -33.05
CA TYR A 379 26.60 31.75 -31.68
C TYR A 379 26.47 33.11 -30.96
N GLY A 380 25.28 33.38 -30.39
CA GLY A 380 24.92 34.64 -29.74
C GLY A 380 24.61 35.78 -30.70
N ALA A 381 24.72 35.55 -32.02
CA ALA A 381 24.41 36.60 -32.99
C ALA A 381 22.90 36.91 -32.98
N GLY A 382 22.57 38.20 -32.88
CA GLY A 382 21.20 38.68 -32.85
C GLY A 382 20.51 38.55 -31.48
N TYR A 383 21.21 38.12 -30.43
CA TYR A 383 20.65 38.15 -29.06
C TYR A 383 20.37 39.59 -28.63
N ARG A 384 19.17 39.85 -28.20
CA ARG A 384 18.75 41.10 -27.58
C ARG A 384 18.59 40.91 -26.09
N TYR A 385 19.33 41.70 -25.29
CA TYR A 385 19.27 41.58 -23.84
C TYR A 385 17.98 42.20 -23.32
N ASP A 386 17.11 41.42 -22.73
CA ASP A 386 15.75 41.80 -22.38
C ASP A 386 15.69 43.04 -21.47
N HIS A 387 16.66 43.25 -20.58
CA HIS A 387 16.71 44.45 -19.72
C HIS A 387 17.02 45.76 -20.45
N ASP A 388 17.60 45.72 -21.66
CA ASP A 388 17.87 46.89 -22.48
C ASP A 388 16.68 47.25 -23.39
N GLU A 389 15.70 46.36 -23.48
CA GLU A 389 14.50 46.52 -24.28
C GLU A 389 13.37 47.22 -23.48
N PRO A 390 12.47 47.96 -24.17
CA PRO A 390 11.25 48.47 -23.54
C PRO A 390 10.49 47.33 -22.83
N ASP A 391 9.91 47.62 -21.66
CA ASP A 391 9.21 46.65 -20.81
C ASP A 391 10.06 45.49 -20.34
N ALA A 392 11.40 45.58 -20.45
CA ALA A 392 12.35 44.48 -20.19
C ALA A 392 11.94 43.18 -20.91
N PHE A 393 11.52 43.28 -22.16
CA PHE A 393 10.99 42.18 -22.94
C PHE A 393 11.39 42.29 -24.41
N SER A 394 12.20 41.40 -24.91
CA SER A 394 12.68 41.40 -26.32
C SER A 394 11.67 40.77 -27.30
N GLY A 395 10.81 39.89 -26.82
CA GLY A 395 9.88 39.12 -27.65
C GLY A 395 10.52 37.99 -28.45
N GLN A 396 11.83 37.72 -28.28
CA GLN A 396 12.52 36.66 -29.00
C GLN A 396 11.94 35.26 -28.71
N ASP A 397 12.06 34.33 -29.64
CA ASP A 397 11.70 32.93 -29.41
C ASP A 397 12.90 32.15 -28.88
N TYR A 398 12.68 31.37 -27.85
CA TYR A 398 13.70 30.58 -27.13
C TYR A 398 13.58 29.08 -27.41
N PHE A 399 12.58 28.67 -28.20
CA PHE A 399 12.43 27.25 -28.59
C PHE A 399 13.34 26.91 -29.79
N PRO A 400 13.77 25.61 -29.90
CA PRO A 400 14.42 25.16 -31.12
C PRO A 400 13.57 25.45 -32.36
N GLU A 401 14.16 26.01 -33.43
CA GLU A 401 13.44 26.47 -34.63
C GLU A 401 12.53 25.36 -35.20
N LYS A 402 13.03 24.11 -35.26
CA LYS A 402 12.28 22.97 -35.79
C LYS A 402 11.11 22.54 -34.91
N MET A 403 11.15 22.87 -33.62
CA MET A 403 10.07 22.58 -32.71
C MET A 403 8.98 23.63 -32.75
N GLY A 404 9.36 24.89 -33.02
CA GLY A 404 8.49 26.02 -32.92
C GLY A 404 8.03 26.33 -31.50
N ARG A 405 7.33 27.43 -31.33
CA ARG A 405 6.88 27.89 -30.03
C ARG A 405 5.83 26.93 -29.45
N GLN A 406 6.04 26.55 -28.20
CA GLN A 406 5.14 25.69 -27.43
C GLN A 406 4.52 26.46 -26.26
N THR A 407 3.36 25.99 -25.81
CA THR A 407 2.70 26.44 -24.59
C THR A 407 2.49 25.21 -23.70
N PHE A 408 3.26 25.09 -22.63
CA PHE A 408 3.12 24.01 -21.66
C PHE A 408 2.33 24.45 -20.43
N TYR A 409 2.58 25.67 -19.95
CA TYR A 409 1.98 26.21 -18.74
C TYR A 409 0.76 27.07 -19.07
N ASP A 410 -0.40 26.58 -18.64
CA ASP A 410 -1.70 27.24 -18.80
C ASP A 410 -2.35 27.38 -17.40
N PRO A 411 -2.09 28.51 -16.68
CA PRO A 411 -2.60 28.70 -15.34
C PRO A 411 -4.11 28.92 -15.33
N PRO A 412 -4.85 28.25 -14.41
CA PRO A 412 -6.27 28.52 -14.19
C PRO A 412 -6.46 29.89 -13.51
N GLU A 413 -7.68 30.43 -13.60
CA GLU A 413 -8.03 31.69 -12.93
C GLU A 413 -8.34 31.47 -11.43
N ARG A 414 -7.37 30.87 -10.69
CA ARG A 414 -7.51 30.57 -9.26
C ARG A 414 -6.34 31.14 -8.46
N GLY A 415 -6.64 31.69 -7.29
CA GLY A 415 -5.63 32.22 -6.41
C GLY A 415 -4.66 33.17 -7.11
N PHE A 416 -3.36 33.02 -6.85
CA PHE A 416 -2.30 33.84 -7.46
C PHE A 416 -2.12 33.57 -8.97
N GLU A 417 -2.54 32.44 -9.49
CA GLU A 417 -2.43 32.17 -10.93
C GLU A 417 -3.30 33.07 -11.80
N ARG A 418 -4.33 33.75 -11.24
CA ARG A 418 -5.06 34.82 -11.93
C ARG A 418 -4.13 35.95 -12.35
N ASP A 419 -3.21 36.32 -11.48
CA ASP A 419 -2.25 37.41 -11.79
C ASP A 419 -1.13 36.94 -12.72
N ILE A 420 -0.74 35.69 -12.60
CA ILE A 420 0.20 35.06 -13.55
C ILE A 420 -0.42 35.05 -14.95
N ARG A 421 -1.69 34.67 -15.11
CA ARG A 421 -2.38 34.69 -16.41
C ARG A 421 -2.38 36.07 -17.05
N LYS A 422 -2.75 37.10 -16.29
CA LYS A 422 -2.70 38.48 -16.80
C LYS A 422 -1.31 38.87 -17.32
N ARG A 423 -0.25 38.45 -16.63
CA ARG A 423 1.14 38.73 -17.08
C ARG A 423 1.46 37.93 -18.36
N LEU A 424 1.05 36.69 -18.46
CA LEU A 424 1.28 35.86 -19.66
C LEU A 424 0.54 36.45 -20.87
N ASP A 425 -0.71 36.89 -20.70
CA ASP A 425 -1.51 37.50 -21.75
C ASP A 425 -0.88 38.85 -22.20
N TYR A 426 -0.38 39.65 -21.26
CA TYR A 426 0.36 40.89 -21.56
C TYR A 426 1.62 40.61 -22.39
N TRP A 427 2.45 39.65 -22.00
CA TRP A 427 3.65 39.29 -22.77
C TRP A 427 3.31 38.64 -24.11
N ALA A 428 2.25 37.89 -24.22
CA ALA A 428 1.79 37.34 -25.49
C ALA A 428 1.36 38.46 -26.46
N LYS A 429 0.68 39.51 -25.94
CA LYS A 429 0.31 40.69 -26.72
C LYS A 429 1.55 41.43 -27.21
N LEU A 430 2.50 41.79 -26.29
CA LEU A 430 3.73 42.46 -26.65
C LEU A 430 4.55 41.69 -27.70
N ARG A 431 4.57 40.37 -27.62
CA ARG A 431 5.28 39.52 -28.61
C ARG A 431 4.69 39.71 -29.99
N LYS A 432 3.35 39.64 -30.12
CA LYS A 432 2.66 39.90 -31.42
C LYS A 432 2.86 41.28 -31.99
N GLU A 433 3.07 42.28 -31.14
CA GLU A 433 3.33 43.66 -31.57
C GLU A 433 4.79 43.87 -32.03
N ARG A 434 5.70 42.93 -31.67
CA ARG A 434 7.15 43.01 -31.99
C ARG A 434 7.61 42.01 -33.05
N GLU A 435 6.73 41.07 -33.46
CA GLU A 435 6.87 40.23 -34.64
C GLU A 435 6.61 41.04 -35.91
#